data_389f74242e636e86f978e9dd96d1cd35
#
_entry.id   389f74242e636e86f978e9dd96d1cd35
#
_cell.length_a   1.000
_cell.length_b   1.000
_cell.length_c   1.000
_cell.angle_alpha   90.00
_cell.angle_beta   90.00
_cell.angle_gamma   90.00
#
_symmetry.space_group_name_H-M   'P 1'
#
loop_
_entity.id
_entity.type
_entity.pdbx_description
1 polymer ?
#
loop_
_entity_poly.entity_id
_entity_poly.type
_entity_poly.pdbx_seq_one_letter_code
_entity_poly.pdbx_strand_id
1 'polypeptide(L)'
;MNDSDACEVLQKLREDGLFRELVPSVISGAHASFGGGEYINLASNDYLGISADADLQREFLSSLDCGNGFIMGACSSRLLGGDNPAFEELEEYLGRAYSESAGKDRAVLSFNCGYHANAGILPAIASPRDLVLYDKLSHASLIDSIGNLPCKWARFPHNDMSALRRILGAR
;
A
#
# COMPACT_ATOMS: atom_id res chain seq x y z
N MET A 1 28.40 -5.87 4.74
CA MET A 1 28.21 -5.03 5.94
C MET A 1 28.36 -5.97 7.13
N ASN A 2 29.32 -5.74 7.99
CA ASN A 2 29.49 -6.51 9.22
C ASN A 2 28.62 -5.90 10.35
N ASP A 3 28.54 -6.57 11.50
CA ASP A 3 27.68 -6.11 12.61
C ASP A 3 28.09 -4.72 13.15
N SER A 4 29.40 -4.41 13.13
CA SER A 4 29.93 -3.10 13.54
C SER A 4 29.42 -1.99 12.63
N ASP A 5 29.50 -2.19 11.30
CA ASP A 5 29.04 -1.21 10.32
C ASP A 5 27.52 -0.95 10.47
N ALA A 6 26.74 -2.00 10.75
CA ALA A 6 25.29 -1.89 10.97
C ALA A 6 24.99 -1.06 12.23
N CYS A 7 25.73 -1.28 13.32
CA CYS A 7 25.57 -0.52 14.56
C CYS A 7 25.88 0.97 14.37
N GLU A 8 26.94 1.31 13.63
CA GLU A 8 27.30 2.69 13.33
C GLU A 8 26.20 3.39 12.51
N VAL A 9 25.64 2.71 11.50
CA VAL A 9 24.53 3.26 10.70
C VAL A 9 23.30 3.50 11.56
N LEU A 10 22.94 2.56 12.44
CA LEU A 10 21.79 2.71 13.34
C LEU A 10 21.98 3.83 14.34
N GLN A 11 23.22 4.00 14.87
CA GLN A 11 23.55 5.09 15.77
C GLN A 11 23.40 6.44 15.07
N LYS A 12 23.95 6.56 13.86
CA LYS A 12 23.82 7.78 13.06
C LYS A 12 22.35 8.13 12.77
N LEU A 13 21.50 7.13 12.44
CA LEU A 13 20.08 7.36 12.25
C LEU A 13 19.39 7.89 13.50
N ARG A 14 19.82 7.46 14.70
CA ARG A 14 19.32 8.01 15.97
C ARG A 14 19.77 9.44 16.21
N GLU A 15 21.04 9.74 15.97
CA GLU A 15 21.61 11.09 16.10
C GLU A 15 20.93 12.08 15.14
N ASP A 16 20.64 11.64 13.93
CA ASP A 16 19.97 12.44 12.89
C ASP A 16 18.43 12.53 13.10
N GLY A 17 17.86 11.87 14.13
CA GLY A 17 16.41 11.82 14.37
C GLY A 17 15.61 11.05 13.30
N LEU A 18 16.29 10.22 12.52
CA LEU A 18 15.70 9.43 11.43
C LEU A 18 15.45 7.96 11.81
N PHE A 19 15.87 7.57 13.01
CA PHE A 19 15.63 6.21 13.49
C PHE A 19 14.12 5.98 13.71
N ARG A 20 13.62 4.88 13.17
CA ARG A 20 12.22 4.48 13.32
C ARG A 20 12.16 3.19 14.11
N GLU A 21 11.36 3.18 15.15
CA GLU A 21 11.14 2.03 16.02
C GLU A 21 9.69 1.57 15.92
N LEU A 22 9.50 0.26 15.96
CA LEU A 22 8.17 -0.33 16.04
C LEU A 22 7.69 -0.27 17.49
N VAL A 23 6.66 0.51 17.73
CA VAL A 23 6.06 0.66 19.06
C VAL A 23 4.76 -0.14 19.10
N PRO A 24 4.68 -1.24 19.88
CA PRO A 24 3.44 -1.97 20.07
C PRO A 24 2.35 -1.07 20.65
N SER A 25 1.20 -1.06 20.00
CA SER A 25 0.04 -0.29 20.46
C SER A 25 -1.22 -1.14 20.47
N VAL A 26 -2.11 -0.88 21.40
CA VAL A 26 -3.45 -1.46 21.44
C VAL A 26 -4.41 -0.44 20.84
N ILE A 27 -5.12 -0.86 19.79
CA ILE A 27 -6.09 -0.01 19.11
C ILE A 27 -7.50 -0.34 19.62
N SER A 28 -8.26 0.70 19.94
CA SER A 28 -9.68 0.61 20.34
C SER A 28 -10.46 1.74 19.69
N GLY A 29 -11.10 1.44 18.56
CA GLY A 29 -11.80 2.45 17.75
C GLY A 29 -10.87 3.59 17.33
N ALA A 30 -11.22 4.82 17.69
CA ALA A 30 -10.42 6.02 17.39
C ALA A 30 -9.24 6.25 18.36
N HIS A 31 -8.98 5.35 19.29
CA HIS A 31 -7.93 5.49 20.29
C HIS A 31 -6.81 4.47 20.12
N ALA A 32 -5.61 4.84 20.52
CA ALA A 32 -4.44 3.96 20.60
C ALA A 32 -3.76 4.13 21.94
N SER A 33 -3.41 3.02 22.59
CA SER A 33 -2.68 3.02 23.86
C SER A 33 -1.28 2.47 23.65
N PHE A 34 -0.26 3.22 24.02
CA PHE A 34 1.15 2.80 24.00
C PHE A 34 1.96 3.61 25.02
N GLY A 35 3.07 3.04 25.49
CA GLY A 35 3.97 3.72 26.45
C GLY A 35 3.30 4.19 27.73
N GLY A 36 2.18 3.55 28.15
CA GLY A 36 1.42 3.91 29.34
C GLY A 36 0.47 5.12 29.16
N GLY A 37 0.33 5.64 27.95
CA GLY A 37 -0.58 6.73 27.58
C GLY A 37 -1.69 6.28 26.63
N GLU A 38 -2.77 7.05 26.58
CA GLU A 38 -3.88 6.90 25.64
C GLU A 38 -3.92 8.13 24.70
N TYR A 39 -4.10 7.89 23.41
CA TYR A 39 -4.01 8.90 22.36
C TYR A 39 -5.13 8.75 21.36
N ILE A 40 -5.53 9.84 20.71
CA ILE A 40 -6.40 9.80 19.54
C ILE A 40 -5.57 9.31 18.34
N ASN A 41 -6.02 8.24 17.70
CA ASN A 41 -5.30 7.62 16.58
C ASN A 41 -5.63 8.31 15.26
N LEU A 42 -4.86 9.31 14.90
CA LEU A 42 -4.96 10.00 13.59
C LEU A 42 -4.15 9.32 12.47
N ALA A 43 -3.44 8.23 12.79
CA ALA A 43 -2.63 7.49 11.83
C ALA A 43 -3.34 6.27 11.25
N SER A 44 -4.57 5.98 11.71
CA SER A 44 -5.36 4.84 11.23
C SER A 44 -5.87 5.07 9.82
N ASN A 45 -5.85 4.00 9.01
CA ASN A 45 -6.55 3.93 7.73
C ASN A 45 -7.95 3.31 7.85
N ASP A 46 -8.36 2.92 9.05
CA ASP A 46 -9.70 2.40 9.35
C ASP A 46 -10.70 3.54 9.53
N TYR A 47 -10.99 4.25 8.45
CA TYR A 47 -11.84 5.45 8.46
C TYR A 47 -13.28 5.18 8.87
N LEU A 48 -13.77 3.97 8.70
CA LEU A 48 -15.14 3.56 9.03
C LEU A 48 -15.23 2.80 10.36
N GLY A 49 -14.10 2.52 11.04
CA GLY A 49 -14.07 1.77 12.29
C GLY A 49 -14.42 0.28 12.15
N ILE A 50 -14.41 -0.25 10.95
CA ILE A 50 -14.82 -1.64 10.64
C ILE A 50 -13.93 -2.65 11.36
N SER A 51 -12.64 -2.37 11.54
CA SER A 51 -11.72 -3.30 12.20
C SER A 51 -12.09 -3.60 13.65
N ALA A 52 -12.83 -2.71 14.32
CA ALA A 52 -13.26 -2.84 15.71
C ALA A 52 -14.75 -3.21 15.86
N ASP A 53 -15.48 -3.37 14.75
CA ASP A 53 -16.90 -3.73 14.76
C ASP A 53 -17.08 -5.22 15.09
N ALA A 54 -17.40 -5.51 16.35
CA ALA A 54 -17.55 -6.87 16.84
C ALA A 54 -18.79 -7.58 16.26
N ASP A 55 -19.82 -6.85 15.85
CA ASP A 55 -21.02 -7.45 15.25
C ASP A 55 -20.70 -7.88 13.81
N LEU A 56 -20.07 -7.02 13.04
CA LEU A 56 -19.62 -7.34 11.68
C LEU A 56 -18.60 -8.51 11.70
N GLN A 57 -17.65 -8.51 12.65
CA GLN A 57 -16.70 -9.60 12.79
C GLN A 57 -17.39 -10.94 13.08
N ARG A 58 -18.40 -10.96 13.97
CA ARG A 58 -19.18 -12.17 14.27
C ARG A 58 -19.99 -12.65 13.09
N GLU A 59 -20.65 -11.73 12.39
CA GLU A 59 -21.39 -12.03 11.18
C GLU A 59 -20.46 -12.66 10.11
N PHE A 60 -19.34 -12.03 9.83
CA PHE A 60 -18.34 -12.53 8.90
C PHE A 60 -17.86 -13.93 9.30
N LEU A 61 -17.41 -14.13 10.54
CA LEU A 61 -16.90 -15.42 11.00
C LEU A 61 -17.97 -16.51 10.95
N SER A 62 -19.23 -16.17 11.23
CA SER A 62 -20.34 -17.13 11.16
C SER A 62 -20.72 -17.50 9.72
N SER A 63 -20.40 -16.63 8.75
CA SER A 63 -20.64 -16.89 7.33
C SER A 63 -19.62 -17.83 6.69
N LEU A 64 -18.47 -18.05 7.35
CA LEU A 64 -17.41 -18.92 6.84
C LEU A 64 -17.84 -20.39 6.95
N ASP A 65 -17.95 -21.06 5.81
CA ASP A 65 -18.27 -22.49 5.76
C ASP A 65 -17.01 -23.34 5.95
N CYS A 66 -16.54 -23.40 7.19
CA CYS A 66 -15.37 -24.16 7.58
C CYS A 66 -15.58 -25.66 7.32
N GLY A 67 -14.83 -26.23 6.39
CA GLY A 67 -14.94 -27.63 5.98
C GLY A 67 -15.52 -27.85 4.58
N ASN A 68 -16.17 -26.84 3.99
CA ASN A 68 -16.76 -26.91 2.65
C ASN A 68 -16.07 -25.95 1.63
N GLY A 69 -14.75 -25.94 1.64
CA GLY A 69 -13.97 -25.17 0.67
C GLY A 69 -13.36 -23.86 1.19
N PHE A 70 -13.72 -23.42 2.41
CA PHE A 70 -13.01 -22.30 3.03
C PHE A 70 -11.58 -22.71 3.39
N ILE A 71 -10.59 -21.95 2.88
CA ILE A 71 -9.17 -22.12 3.22
C ILE A 71 -8.63 -20.82 3.81
N MET A 72 -7.79 -20.93 4.83
CA MET A 72 -7.25 -19.77 5.56
C MET A 72 -6.12 -19.02 4.82
N GLY A 73 -5.83 -19.36 3.59
CA GLY A 73 -4.80 -18.69 2.80
C GLY A 73 -4.70 -19.24 1.39
N ALA A 74 -3.95 -18.55 0.55
CA ALA A 74 -3.81 -18.89 -0.87
C ALA A 74 -2.92 -20.11 -1.14
N CYS A 75 -2.19 -20.62 -0.16
CA CYS A 75 -1.26 -21.76 -0.23
C CYS A 75 -0.11 -21.62 -1.26
N SER A 76 -0.22 -20.72 -2.23
CA SER A 76 0.76 -20.45 -3.28
C SER A 76 0.56 -19.04 -3.85
N SER A 77 1.44 -18.60 -4.77
CA SER A 77 1.18 -17.41 -5.57
C SER A 77 -0.02 -17.65 -6.50
N ARG A 78 -0.79 -16.59 -6.79
CA ARG A 78 -1.98 -16.69 -7.67
C ARG A 78 -1.66 -17.33 -9.01
N LEU A 79 -0.52 -16.96 -9.60
CA LEU A 79 -0.10 -17.49 -10.92
C LEU A 79 0.21 -18.99 -10.89
N LEU A 80 0.60 -19.56 -9.75
CA LEU A 80 1.04 -20.94 -9.61
C LEU A 80 0.03 -21.86 -8.89
N GLY A 81 -1.21 -21.42 -8.73
CA GLY A 81 -2.27 -22.23 -8.12
C GLY A 81 -2.76 -21.71 -6.77
N GLY A 82 -2.39 -20.49 -6.39
CA GLY A 82 -2.92 -19.79 -5.22
C GLY A 82 -4.09 -18.85 -5.53
N ASP A 83 -4.59 -18.86 -6.75
CA ASP A 83 -5.79 -18.12 -7.13
C ASP A 83 -7.02 -18.93 -6.74
N ASN A 84 -7.85 -18.38 -5.90
CA ASN A 84 -9.08 -19.04 -5.46
C ASN A 84 -10.31 -18.17 -5.75
N PRO A 85 -11.52 -18.75 -5.76
CA PRO A 85 -12.75 -18.02 -6.12
C PRO A 85 -12.99 -16.73 -5.32
N ALA A 86 -12.52 -16.64 -4.09
CA ALA A 86 -12.70 -15.43 -3.27
C ALA A 86 -11.98 -14.20 -3.85
N PHE A 87 -10.84 -14.40 -4.55
CA PHE A 87 -10.19 -13.30 -5.27
C PHE A 87 -11.04 -12.83 -6.46
N GLU A 88 -11.55 -13.78 -7.26
CA GLU A 88 -12.38 -13.46 -8.42
C GLU A 88 -13.66 -12.74 -8.00
N GLU A 89 -14.38 -13.26 -7.00
CA GLU A 89 -15.60 -12.66 -6.46
C GLU A 89 -15.37 -11.22 -5.96
N LEU A 90 -14.29 -10.99 -5.22
CA LEU A 90 -13.93 -9.66 -4.73
C LEU A 90 -13.62 -8.70 -5.90
N GLU A 91 -12.79 -9.15 -6.85
CA GLU A 91 -12.37 -8.34 -7.99
C GLU A 91 -13.54 -8.01 -8.91
N GLU A 92 -14.44 -8.96 -9.15
CA GLU A 92 -15.68 -8.72 -9.90
C GLU A 92 -16.63 -7.76 -9.18
N TYR A 93 -16.83 -7.95 -7.88
CA TYR A 93 -17.68 -7.05 -7.09
C TYR A 93 -17.16 -5.61 -7.15
N LEU A 94 -15.88 -5.41 -6.87
CA LEU A 94 -15.25 -4.08 -6.94
C LEU A 94 -15.23 -3.54 -8.37
N GLY A 95 -14.98 -4.39 -9.37
CA GLY A 95 -15.03 -4.01 -10.79
C GLY A 95 -16.39 -3.45 -11.18
N ARG A 96 -17.49 -4.10 -10.78
CA ARG A 96 -18.86 -3.61 -10.99
C ARG A 96 -19.09 -2.27 -10.30
N ALA A 97 -18.79 -2.18 -9.02
CA ALA A 97 -18.98 -0.94 -8.24
C ALA A 97 -18.22 0.26 -8.80
N TYR A 98 -16.97 0.05 -9.20
CA TYR A 98 -16.17 1.12 -9.83
C TYR A 98 -16.60 1.44 -11.25
N SER A 99 -17.12 0.46 -12.02
CA SER A 99 -17.66 0.69 -13.37
C SER A 99 -18.90 1.54 -13.33
N GLU A 100 -19.84 1.25 -12.42
CA GLU A 100 -21.06 2.03 -12.19
C GLU A 100 -20.71 3.48 -11.82
N SER A 101 -19.81 3.67 -10.85
CA SER A 101 -19.39 4.99 -10.41
C SER A 101 -18.66 5.80 -11.51
N ALA A 102 -17.88 5.15 -12.35
CA ALA A 102 -17.10 5.79 -13.41
C ALA A 102 -17.82 5.96 -14.74
N GLY A 103 -18.99 5.33 -14.92
CA GLY A 103 -19.74 5.29 -16.18
C GLY A 103 -19.00 4.58 -17.32
N LYS A 104 -18.05 3.71 -17.02
CA LYS A 104 -17.28 2.91 -17.98
C LYS A 104 -16.70 1.66 -17.32
N ASP A 105 -16.47 0.62 -18.11
CA ASP A 105 -15.90 -0.64 -17.63
C ASP A 105 -14.58 -0.44 -16.89
N ARG A 106 -14.47 -1.10 -15.75
CA ARG A 106 -13.27 -1.15 -14.90
C ARG A 106 -12.95 -2.60 -14.56
N ALA A 107 -11.68 -2.96 -14.65
CA ALA A 107 -11.17 -4.18 -14.08
C ALA A 107 -10.45 -3.86 -12.77
N VAL A 108 -10.45 -4.81 -11.85
CA VAL A 108 -9.76 -4.72 -10.56
C VAL A 108 -8.81 -5.89 -10.45
N LEU A 109 -7.65 -5.63 -9.89
CA LEU A 109 -6.67 -6.62 -9.50
C LEU A 109 -6.26 -6.34 -8.05
N SER A 110 -6.43 -7.32 -7.18
CA SER A 110 -6.06 -7.22 -5.77
C SER A 110 -4.60 -7.60 -5.53
N PHE A 111 -3.98 -6.91 -4.59
CA PHE A 111 -2.63 -7.15 -4.12
C PHE A 111 -2.64 -7.32 -2.60
N ASN A 112 -1.69 -8.08 -2.08
CA ASN A 112 -1.55 -8.29 -0.63
C ASN A 112 -1.15 -7.02 0.16
N CYS A 113 -0.61 -6.01 -0.51
CA CYS A 113 -0.40 -4.68 0.08
C CYS A 113 -0.19 -3.61 -1.00
N GLY A 114 -0.38 -2.34 -0.62
CA GLY A 114 -0.19 -1.19 -1.53
C GLY A 114 1.24 -1.03 -2.04
N TYR A 115 2.24 -1.48 -1.27
CA TYR A 115 3.63 -1.49 -1.74
C TYR A 115 3.79 -2.38 -2.97
N HIS A 116 3.29 -3.62 -2.91
CA HIS A 116 3.35 -4.55 -4.05
C HIS A 116 2.48 -4.10 -5.22
N ALA A 117 1.36 -3.45 -4.98
CA ALA A 117 0.57 -2.83 -6.04
C ALA A 117 1.40 -1.79 -6.80
N ASN A 118 2.03 -0.85 -6.11
CA ASN A 118 2.87 0.18 -6.73
C ASN A 118 4.10 -0.43 -7.43
N ALA A 119 4.74 -1.43 -6.81
CA ALA A 119 5.90 -2.11 -7.39
C ALA A 119 5.55 -2.94 -8.64
N GLY A 120 4.32 -3.42 -8.74
CA GLY A 120 3.84 -4.20 -9.88
C GLY A 120 3.26 -3.34 -11.02
N ILE A 121 2.43 -2.36 -10.69
CA ILE A 121 1.69 -1.56 -11.68
C ILE A 121 2.62 -0.67 -12.50
N LEU A 122 3.52 0.08 -11.85
CA LEU A 122 4.36 1.04 -12.56
C LEU A 122 5.24 0.38 -13.63
N PRO A 123 5.98 -0.71 -13.34
CA PRO A 123 6.74 -1.41 -14.39
C PRO A 123 5.87 -2.03 -15.48
N ALA A 124 4.64 -2.45 -15.15
CA ALA A 124 3.74 -3.07 -16.12
C ALA A 124 3.21 -2.08 -17.17
N ILE A 125 3.04 -0.80 -16.80
CA ILE A 125 2.50 0.23 -17.70
C ILE A 125 3.56 1.12 -18.32
N ALA A 126 4.75 1.23 -17.71
CA ALA A 126 5.81 2.11 -18.20
C ALA A 126 6.58 1.50 -19.37
N SER A 127 6.77 2.24 -20.44
CA SER A 127 7.58 1.88 -21.57
C SER A 127 8.89 2.69 -21.61
N PRO A 128 9.95 2.26 -22.32
CA PRO A 128 11.22 3.01 -22.43
C PRO A 128 11.06 4.42 -23.03
N ARG A 129 9.93 4.71 -23.68
CA ARG A 129 9.65 6.02 -24.31
C ARG A 129 8.96 6.99 -23.37
N ASP A 130 8.50 6.52 -22.20
CA ASP A 130 7.76 7.33 -21.26
C ASP A 130 8.67 8.25 -20.44
N LEU A 131 8.06 9.22 -19.80
CA LEU A 131 8.66 10.04 -18.76
C LEU A 131 7.78 9.96 -17.53
N VAL A 132 8.35 9.47 -16.45
CA VAL A 132 7.69 9.49 -15.14
C VAL A 132 8.11 10.72 -14.37
N LEU A 133 7.15 11.57 -14.01
CA LEU A 133 7.35 12.72 -13.13
C LEU A 133 6.72 12.42 -11.78
N TYR A 134 7.47 12.65 -10.70
CA TYR A 134 6.96 12.40 -9.37
C TYR A 134 7.30 13.53 -8.39
N ASP A 135 6.40 13.74 -7.45
CA ASP A 135 6.56 14.72 -6.37
C ASP A 135 7.63 14.24 -5.37
N LYS A 136 8.40 15.18 -4.82
CA LYS A 136 9.46 14.90 -3.84
C LYS A 136 8.95 14.12 -2.61
N LEU A 137 7.70 14.32 -2.21
CA LEU A 137 7.07 13.67 -1.07
C LEU A 137 6.16 12.49 -1.46
N SER A 138 6.31 11.95 -2.68
CA SER A 138 5.65 10.70 -3.06
C SER A 138 5.98 9.58 -2.08
N HIS A 139 5.05 8.66 -1.89
CA HIS A 139 5.23 7.52 -1.00
C HIS A 139 6.47 6.69 -1.39
N ALA A 140 7.19 6.17 -0.40
CA ALA A 140 8.42 5.40 -0.61
C ALA A 140 8.26 4.27 -1.62
N SER A 141 7.15 3.54 -1.60
CA SER A 141 6.88 2.46 -2.55
C SER A 141 6.82 2.91 -4.02
N LEU A 142 6.36 4.14 -4.28
CA LEU A 142 6.39 4.73 -5.63
C LEU A 142 7.82 5.09 -6.02
N ILE A 143 8.58 5.70 -5.10
CA ILE A 143 9.97 6.10 -5.35
C ILE A 143 10.83 4.86 -5.67
N ASP A 144 10.68 3.79 -4.87
CA ASP A 144 11.39 2.54 -5.08
C ASP A 144 11.05 1.89 -6.44
N SER A 145 9.77 1.92 -6.80
CA SER A 145 9.31 1.38 -8.08
C SER A 145 9.84 2.19 -9.27
N ILE A 146 9.82 3.52 -9.18
CA ILE A 146 10.29 4.43 -10.23
C ILE A 146 11.77 4.24 -10.50
N GLY A 147 12.58 3.99 -9.47
CA GLY A 147 14.02 3.76 -9.61
C GLY A 147 14.38 2.55 -10.49
N ASN A 148 13.46 1.61 -10.67
CA ASN A 148 13.64 0.39 -11.44
C ASN A 148 12.94 0.42 -12.81
N LEU A 149 12.33 1.55 -13.22
CA LEU A 149 11.63 1.65 -14.50
C LEU A 149 12.60 1.70 -15.68
N PRO A 150 12.19 1.16 -16.85
CA PRO A 150 13.01 1.20 -18.07
C PRO A 150 13.02 2.59 -18.73
N CYS A 151 12.29 3.56 -18.22
CA CYS A 151 12.09 4.89 -18.78
C CYS A 151 12.82 5.99 -18.01
N LYS A 152 12.84 7.18 -18.59
CA LYS A 152 13.35 8.37 -17.89
C LYS A 152 12.38 8.81 -16.80
N TRP A 153 12.93 9.30 -15.71
CA TRP A 153 12.13 9.90 -14.64
C TRP A 153 12.77 11.18 -14.10
N ALA A 154 11.96 12.06 -13.53
CA ALA A 154 12.43 13.27 -12.87
C ALA A 154 11.56 13.60 -11.66
N ARG A 155 12.21 14.09 -10.61
CA ARG A 155 11.59 14.52 -9.37
C ARG A 155 11.41 16.02 -9.38
N PHE A 156 10.25 16.51 -8.94
CA PHE A 156 10.01 17.93 -8.72
C PHE A 156 9.72 18.25 -7.25
N PRO A 157 9.96 19.51 -6.79
CA PRO A 157 9.67 19.90 -5.43
C PRO A 157 8.19 19.74 -5.08
N HIS A 158 7.89 19.46 -3.81
CA HIS A 158 6.52 19.24 -3.35
C HIS A 158 5.59 20.37 -3.73
N ASN A 159 4.50 20.02 -4.42
CA ASN A 159 3.46 20.93 -4.93
C ASN A 159 3.98 22.07 -5.82
N ASP A 160 5.19 22.02 -6.35
CA ASP A 160 5.70 23.04 -7.26
C ASP A 160 5.24 22.80 -8.72
N MET A 161 4.07 23.32 -9.02
CA MET A 161 3.50 23.22 -10.37
C MET A 161 4.30 24.01 -11.41
N SER A 162 5.07 25.02 -11.00
CA SER A 162 5.93 25.77 -11.90
C SER A 162 7.16 24.95 -12.31
N ALA A 163 7.76 24.23 -11.37
CA ALA A 163 8.83 23.27 -11.67
C ALA A 163 8.34 22.14 -12.58
N LEU A 164 7.15 21.59 -12.31
CA LEU A 164 6.53 20.57 -13.14
C LEU A 164 6.33 21.07 -14.59
N ARG A 165 5.76 22.26 -14.78
CA ARG A 165 5.58 22.87 -16.10
C ARG A 165 6.89 23.10 -16.83
N ARG A 166 7.95 23.54 -16.14
CA ARG A 166 9.28 23.71 -16.74
C ARG A 166 9.84 22.39 -17.27
N ILE A 167 9.70 21.30 -16.51
CA ILE A 167 10.17 19.99 -16.94
C ILE A 167 9.41 19.51 -18.17
N LEU A 168 8.09 19.72 -18.21
CA LEU A 168 7.24 19.36 -19.36
C LEU A 168 7.51 20.24 -20.59
N GLY A 169 7.78 21.54 -20.40
CA GLY A 169 8.03 22.48 -21.50
C GLY A 169 9.45 22.43 -22.07
N ALA A 170 10.38 21.76 -21.42
CA ALA A 170 11.75 21.57 -21.90
C ALA A 170 11.93 20.37 -22.87
N ARG A 171 10.83 19.81 -23.39
CA ARG A 171 10.80 18.64 -24.30
C ARG A 171 10.30 18.97 -25.69
#